data_21d040b576a2b1a559a670686a347cfe
#
_entry.id   21d040b576a2b1a559a670686a347cfe
#
_cell.length_a   1.000
_cell.length_b   1.000
_cell.length_c   1.000
_cell.angle_alpha   90.00
_cell.angle_beta   90.00
_cell.angle_gamma   90.00
#
_symmetry.space_group_name_H-M   'P 1'
#
loop_
_entity.id
_entity.type
_entity.pdbx_description
1 polymer ?
#
loop_
_entity_poly.entity_id
_entity_poly.type
_entity_poly.pdbx_seq_one_letter_code
_entity_poly.pdbx_strand_id
1 'polypeptide(L)'
;GADFDGDTVMVIPCNSSKSKVRITSTAALKGLEGFDPKLDYGADSGDPVRVDSKGREYYSRGGKVFQRMNNTQTEMGKISNLITDMTLKGAPPDELARAVRHSMVVIDAEKHKLDYKQSETDNGIIALKKKYQAHADDEGYGGASTLISRSSSKQVVLKRKGSPMIDPDTGEQSWKSVREEYTDKSGKKQVRTQDSTKMAETRDAYSLS
;
A
#
# COMPACT_ATOMS: atom_id res chain seq x y z
N GLY A 1 -5.29 9.92 12.56
CA GLY A 1 -4.75 11.06 13.29
C GLY A 1 -3.38 10.73 13.86
N ALA A 2 -2.56 11.77 14.06
CA ALA A 2 -1.34 11.63 14.84
C ALA A 2 -1.72 11.46 16.32
N ASP A 3 -1.11 10.54 17.01
CA ASP A 3 -1.13 10.49 18.46
C ASP A 3 0.22 10.98 19.01
N PHE A 4 0.29 11.25 20.30
CA PHE A 4 1.47 11.93 20.89
C PHE A 4 2.53 10.93 21.40
N ASP A 5 2.69 9.81 20.72
CA ASP A 5 3.63 8.73 21.10
C ASP A 5 4.97 8.74 20.37
N GLY A 6 5.30 9.84 19.72
CA GLY A 6 6.55 10.03 18.98
C GLY A 6 6.37 10.27 17.49
N ASP A 7 5.14 10.49 17.03
CA ASP A 7 4.86 10.84 15.65
C ASP A 7 5.58 12.11 15.20
N THR A 8 6.16 12.07 14.02
CA THR A 8 6.77 13.22 13.38
C THR A 8 5.79 13.84 12.39
N VAL A 9 5.58 15.15 12.49
CA VAL A 9 4.74 15.89 11.55
C VAL A 9 5.54 16.93 10.79
N MET A 10 5.18 17.11 9.50
CA MET A 10 5.70 18.20 8.70
C MET A 10 4.72 19.37 8.75
N VAL A 11 5.21 20.54 9.19
CA VAL A 11 4.41 21.76 9.17
C VAL A 11 4.82 22.60 7.97
N ILE A 12 3.88 22.82 7.06
CA ILE A 12 4.09 23.65 5.86
C ILE A 12 3.33 24.97 6.08
N PRO A 13 4.02 26.10 6.30
CA PRO A 13 3.36 27.39 6.38
C PRO A 13 2.69 27.71 5.04
N CYS A 14 1.41 28.00 5.06
CA CYS A 14 0.65 28.31 3.85
C CYS A 14 -0.22 29.55 4.06
N ASN A 15 -0.68 30.15 2.96
CA ASN A 15 -1.63 31.26 2.97
C ASN A 15 -1.22 32.51 3.76
N SER A 16 0.03 32.60 4.22
CA SER A 16 0.56 33.79 4.89
C SER A 16 1.17 34.77 3.86
N SER A 17 1.41 35.99 4.26
CA SER A 17 2.08 37.00 3.41
C SER A 17 3.53 36.60 3.06
N LYS A 18 4.16 35.78 3.92
CA LYS A 18 5.56 35.31 3.75
C LYS A 18 5.64 33.95 3.03
N SER A 19 4.53 33.22 2.92
CA SER A 19 4.51 31.90 2.28
C SER A 19 4.18 32.00 0.80
N LYS A 20 4.94 31.27 -0.03
CA LYS A 20 4.60 31.09 -1.44
C LYS A 20 3.57 30.00 -1.67
N VAL A 21 3.29 29.17 -0.64
CA VAL A 21 2.34 28.07 -0.72
C VAL A 21 0.92 28.62 -0.52
N ARG A 22 0.06 28.32 -1.48
CA ARG A 22 -1.38 28.63 -1.40
C ARG A 22 -2.14 27.32 -1.35
N ILE A 23 -2.97 27.17 -0.32
CA ILE A 23 -3.84 25.99 -0.14
C ILE A 23 -5.27 26.51 -0.02
N THR A 24 -6.15 25.99 -0.83
CA THR A 24 -7.59 26.19 -0.69
C THR A 24 -8.14 25.08 0.18
N SER A 25 -9.06 25.43 1.08
CA SER A 25 -9.79 24.43 1.85
C SER A 25 -10.66 23.61 0.89
N THR A 26 -10.54 22.30 0.96
CA THR A 26 -11.45 21.37 0.28
C THR A 26 -12.57 20.98 1.23
N ALA A 27 -13.74 20.68 0.68
CA ALA A 27 -14.83 20.12 1.48
C ALA A 27 -14.39 18.81 2.14
N ALA A 28 -14.86 18.58 3.36
CA ALA A 28 -14.65 17.31 4.04
C ALA A 28 -15.25 16.16 3.22
N LEU A 29 -14.60 15.01 3.25
CA LEU A 29 -15.10 13.82 2.56
C LEU A 29 -16.35 13.32 3.28
N LYS A 30 -17.51 13.50 2.65
CA LYS A 30 -18.80 13.06 3.20
C LYS A 30 -18.84 11.55 3.39
N GLY A 31 -19.52 11.11 4.46
CA GLY A 31 -19.67 9.69 4.78
C GLY A 31 -18.61 9.14 5.73
N LEU A 32 -17.79 10.02 6.30
CA LEU A 32 -16.87 9.69 7.40
C LEU A 32 -17.38 10.22 8.75
N GLU A 33 -18.35 11.13 8.73
CA GLU A 33 -18.91 11.72 9.94
C GLU A 33 -19.60 10.66 10.80
N GLY A 34 -19.21 10.59 12.08
CA GLY A 34 -19.79 9.65 13.04
C GLY A 34 -19.36 8.19 12.85
N PHE A 35 -18.47 7.89 11.89
CA PHE A 35 -17.96 6.55 11.73
C PHE A 35 -16.96 6.21 12.85
N ASP A 36 -17.27 5.17 13.60
CA ASP A 36 -16.38 4.61 14.63
C ASP A 36 -16.08 3.14 14.32
N PRO A 37 -14.84 2.82 13.93
CA PRO A 37 -14.46 1.45 13.60
C PRO A 37 -14.73 0.43 14.71
N LYS A 38 -14.65 0.83 15.99
CA LYS A 38 -14.86 -0.07 17.11
C LYS A 38 -16.34 -0.38 17.33
N LEU A 39 -17.19 0.63 17.20
CA LEU A 39 -18.64 0.44 17.30
C LEU A 39 -19.16 -0.41 16.13
N ASP A 40 -18.67 -0.14 14.92
CA ASP A 40 -19.19 -0.77 13.71
C ASP A 40 -18.63 -2.17 13.48
N TYR A 41 -17.39 -2.46 13.92
CA TYR A 41 -16.69 -3.71 13.58
C TYR A 41 -15.99 -4.39 14.76
N GLY A 42 -16.11 -3.88 15.97
CA GLY A 42 -15.50 -4.47 17.17
C GLY A 42 -16.07 -5.83 17.53
N ALA A 43 -15.24 -6.67 18.12
CA ALA A 43 -15.69 -7.94 18.72
C ALA A 43 -16.66 -7.72 19.88
N ASP A 44 -17.59 -8.67 20.07
CA ASP A 44 -18.54 -8.66 21.19
C ASP A 44 -17.85 -8.77 22.55
N SER A 45 -16.67 -9.42 22.59
CA SER A 45 -15.84 -9.60 23.79
C SER A 45 -14.37 -9.37 23.49
N GLY A 46 -13.61 -8.98 24.54
CA GLY A 46 -12.16 -8.87 24.48
C GLY A 46 -11.43 -10.22 24.38
N ASP A 47 -12.11 -11.32 24.72
CA ASP A 47 -11.55 -12.66 24.74
C ASP A 47 -11.90 -13.44 23.46
N PRO A 48 -10.96 -14.25 22.94
CA PRO A 48 -11.21 -15.05 21.76
C PRO A 48 -12.20 -16.18 22.08
N VAL A 49 -13.14 -16.41 21.18
CA VAL A 49 -14.08 -17.55 21.27
C VAL A 49 -13.41 -18.87 20.88
N ARG A 50 -12.28 -18.80 20.17
CA ARG A 50 -11.51 -19.96 19.76
C ARG A 50 -10.07 -19.56 19.43
N VAL A 51 -9.12 -20.45 19.77
CA VAL A 51 -7.75 -20.42 19.29
C VAL A 51 -7.48 -21.73 18.55
N ASP A 52 -6.93 -21.68 17.35
CA ASP A 52 -6.64 -22.90 16.59
C ASP A 52 -5.23 -23.47 16.89
N SER A 53 -4.92 -24.63 16.30
CA SER A 53 -3.64 -25.31 16.49
C SER A 53 -2.40 -24.52 16.01
N LYS A 54 -2.61 -23.44 15.22
CA LYS A 54 -1.56 -22.52 14.75
C LYS A 54 -1.50 -21.25 15.57
N GLY A 55 -2.23 -21.17 16.69
CA GLY A 55 -2.27 -19.99 17.56
C GLY A 55 -3.08 -18.82 17.00
N ARG A 56 -3.89 -19.03 15.95
CA ARG A 56 -4.75 -17.96 15.41
C ARG A 56 -5.99 -17.80 16.27
N GLU A 57 -6.23 -16.55 16.67
CA GLU A 57 -7.36 -16.17 17.50
C GLU A 57 -8.59 -15.85 16.66
N TYR A 58 -9.73 -16.26 17.12
CA TYR A 58 -11.03 -16.00 16.51
C TYR A 58 -11.96 -15.33 17.52
N TYR A 59 -12.65 -14.31 17.07
CA TYR A 59 -13.56 -13.50 17.86
C TYR A 59 -14.97 -13.59 17.31
N SER A 60 -15.95 -13.21 18.11
CA SER A 60 -17.37 -13.16 17.71
C SER A 60 -17.83 -11.71 17.57
N ARG A 61 -18.67 -11.46 16.58
CA ARG A 61 -19.42 -10.23 16.42
C ARG A 61 -20.81 -10.53 15.88
N GLY A 62 -21.84 -10.21 16.68
CA GLY A 62 -23.23 -10.46 16.29
C GLY A 62 -23.51 -11.92 15.93
N GLY A 63 -22.91 -12.87 16.64
CA GLY A 63 -23.05 -14.30 16.39
C GLY A 63 -22.21 -14.85 15.22
N LYS A 64 -21.48 -14.02 14.50
CA LYS A 64 -20.53 -14.45 13.46
C LYS A 64 -19.12 -14.50 14.01
N VAL A 65 -18.38 -15.53 13.64
CA VAL A 65 -16.98 -15.71 14.06
C VAL A 65 -16.04 -15.24 12.97
N PHE A 66 -15.06 -14.43 13.34
CA PHE A 66 -14.03 -13.93 12.43
C PHE A 66 -12.63 -14.15 13.00
N GLN A 67 -11.64 -14.23 12.14
CA GLN A 67 -10.24 -14.37 12.55
C GLN A 67 -9.64 -12.99 12.83
N ARG A 68 -8.91 -12.85 13.94
CA ARG A 68 -8.12 -11.66 14.24
C ARG A 68 -7.09 -11.42 13.13
N MET A 69 -6.95 -10.18 12.73
CA MET A 69 -5.89 -9.75 11.82
C MET A 69 -4.51 -9.92 12.47
N ASN A 70 -3.53 -10.35 11.70
CA ASN A 70 -2.13 -10.48 12.12
C ASN A 70 -1.14 -9.93 11.07
N ASN A 71 -1.63 -9.25 10.06
CA ASN A 71 -0.83 -8.76 8.93
C ASN A 71 -1.20 -7.31 8.58
N THR A 72 -1.41 -6.48 9.59
CA THR A 72 -1.85 -5.08 9.47
C THR A 72 -1.07 -4.31 8.41
N GLN A 73 0.26 -4.40 8.40
CA GLN A 73 1.09 -3.68 7.42
C GLN A 73 0.77 -4.05 5.98
N THR A 74 0.57 -5.34 5.72
CA THR A 74 0.23 -5.83 4.37
C THR A 74 -1.15 -5.33 3.93
N GLU A 75 -2.14 -5.43 4.79
CA GLU A 75 -3.50 -4.98 4.47
C GLU A 75 -3.58 -3.45 4.38
N MET A 76 -2.85 -2.72 5.23
CA MET A 76 -2.71 -1.26 5.12
C MET A 76 -2.04 -0.87 3.80
N GLY A 77 -0.98 -1.56 3.38
CA GLY A 77 -0.34 -1.33 2.09
C GLY A 77 -1.33 -1.49 0.92
N LYS A 78 -2.14 -2.56 0.96
CA LYS A 78 -3.15 -2.81 -0.09
C LYS A 78 -4.21 -1.71 -0.16
N ILE A 79 -4.76 -1.29 0.98
CA ILE A 79 -5.82 -0.27 0.98
C ILE A 79 -5.27 1.12 0.68
N SER A 80 -4.07 1.46 1.14
CA SER A 80 -3.41 2.72 0.81
C SER A 80 -3.14 2.84 -0.69
N ASN A 81 -2.66 1.76 -1.31
CA ASN A 81 -2.48 1.71 -2.77
C ASN A 81 -3.81 1.88 -3.51
N LEU A 82 -4.88 1.24 -3.04
CA LEU A 82 -6.20 1.41 -3.64
C LEU A 82 -6.66 2.88 -3.56
N ILE A 83 -6.57 3.51 -2.40
CA ILE A 83 -6.96 4.92 -2.22
C ILE A 83 -6.15 5.84 -3.13
N THR A 84 -4.85 5.58 -3.27
CA THR A 84 -3.97 6.32 -4.18
C THR A 84 -4.42 6.17 -5.62
N ASP A 85 -4.64 4.94 -6.09
CA ASP A 85 -5.09 4.68 -7.45
C ASP A 85 -6.47 5.30 -7.73
N MET A 86 -7.38 5.22 -6.77
CA MET A 86 -8.70 5.85 -6.85
C MET A 86 -8.58 7.37 -6.97
N THR A 87 -7.71 7.98 -6.18
CA THR A 87 -7.49 9.44 -6.19
C THR A 87 -6.90 9.89 -7.53
N LEU A 88 -5.88 9.19 -8.03
CA LEU A 88 -5.25 9.50 -9.31
C LEU A 88 -6.21 9.34 -10.49
N LYS A 89 -7.14 8.39 -10.41
CA LYS A 89 -8.17 8.15 -11.44
C LYS A 89 -9.44 8.98 -11.24
N GLY A 90 -9.45 9.92 -10.29
CA GLY A 90 -10.59 10.83 -10.07
C GLY A 90 -11.84 10.13 -9.56
N ALA A 91 -11.69 9.17 -8.66
CA ALA A 91 -12.82 8.47 -8.06
C ALA A 91 -13.80 9.43 -7.38
N PRO A 92 -15.10 9.17 -7.44
CA PRO A 92 -16.11 9.98 -6.74
C PRO A 92 -15.87 9.96 -5.23
N PRO A 93 -16.23 11.07 -4.53
CA PRO A 93 -16.02 11.19 -3.08
C PRO A 93 -16.65 10.09 -2.23
N ASP A 94 -17.82 9.58 -2.62
CA ASP A 94 -18.51 8.49 -1.93
C ASP A 94 -17.74 7.16 -2.03
N GLU A 95 -17.15 6.86 -3.16
CA GLU A 95 -16.30 5.68 -3.34
C GLU A 95 -15.03 5.82 -2.53
N LEU A 96 -14.38 7.00 -2.55
CA LEU A 96 -13.21 7.29 -1.71
C LEU A 96 -13.55 7.15 -0.22
N ALA A 97 -14.70 7.66 0.22
CA ALA A 97 -15.15 7.54 1.61
C ALA A 97 -15.26 6.07 2.05
N ARG A 98 -15.78 5.19 1.19
CA ARG A 98 -15.84 3.74 1.47
C ARG A 98 -14.44 3.13 1.65
N ALA A 99 -13.51 3.46 0.78
CA ALA A 99 -12.12 2.97 0.89
C ALA A 99 -11.44 3.51 2.16
N VAL A 100 -11.65 4.79 2.48
CA VAL A 100 -11.11 5.41 3.71
C VAL A 100 -11.72 4.80 4.96
N ARG A 101 -13.05 4.57 5.03
CA ARG A 101 -13.66 3.86 6.17
C ARG A 101 -13.02 2.50 6.39
N HIS A 102 -12.83 1.73 5.32
CA HIS A 102 -12.17 0.44 5.43
C HIS A 102 -10.71 0.57 5.92
N SER A 103 -9.96 1.58 5.48
CA SER A 103 -8.60 1.81 5.97
C SER A 103 -8.55 2.12 7.47
N MET A 104 -9.53 2.87 7.99
CA MET A 104 -9.67 3.15 9.43
C MET A 104 -9.93 1.89 10.25
N VAL A 105 -10.66 0.92 9.68
CA VAL A 105 -10.84 -0.39 10.31
C VAL A 105 -9.56 -1.21 10.25
N VAL A 106 -8.89 -1.26 9.10
CA VAL A 106 -7.70 -2.08 8.89
C VAL A 106 -6.55 -1.68 9.82
N ILE A 107 -6.29 -0.38 10.00
CA ILE A 107 -5.19 0.10 10.84
C ILE A 107 -5.34 -0.33 12.30
N ASP A 108 -6.57 -0.40 12.78
CA ASP A 108 -6.90 -0.74 14.17
C ASP A 108 -7.34 -2.20 14.38
N ALA A 109 -7.51 -2.96 13.30
CA ALA A 109 -8.11 -4.29 13.36
C ALA A 109 -7.35 -5.28 14.24
N GLU A 110 -6.04 -5.27 14.21
CA GLU A 110 -5.22 -6.15 15.05
C GLU A 110 -5.29 -5.75 16.53
N LYS A 111 -5.16 -4.47 16.83
CA LYS A 111 -5.16 -3.93 18.20
C LYS A 111 -6.52 -4.07 18.87
N HIS A 112 -7.57 -3.74 18.15
CA HIS A 112 -8.93 -3.66 18.71
C HIS A 112 -9.84 -4.81 18.31
N LYS A 113 -9.32 -5.89 17.70
CA LYS A 113 -10.06 -7.10 17.29
C LYS A 113 -11.28 -6.71 16.44
N LEU A 114 -11.04 -5.96 15.34
CA LEU A 114 -12.10 -5.54 14.45
C LEU A 114 -12.28 -6.55 13.30
N ASP A 115 -13.52 -6.78 12.91
CA ASP A 115 -13.87 -7.60 11.75
C ASP A 115 -13.60 -6.86 10.44
N TYR A 116 -12.32 -6.77 10.05
CA TYR A 116 -11.92 -6.09 8.83
C TYR A 116 -12.44 -6.77 7.55
N LYS A 117 -12.73 -8.08 7.61
CA LYS A 117 -13.31 -8.79 6.45
C LYS A 117 -14.76 -8.41 6.22
N GLN A 118 -15.53 -8.22 7.28
CA GLN A 118 -16.88 -7.66 7.16
C GLN A 118 -16.81 -6.23 6.62
N SER A 119 -15.89 -5.41 7.13
CA SER A 119 -15.68 -4.06 6.61
C SER A 119 -15.26 -4.05 5.13
N GLU A 120 -14.42 -4.99 4.67
CA GLU A 120 -14.07 -5.16 3.25
C GLU A 120 -15.32 -5.39 2.40
N THR A 121 -16.24 -6.21 2.89
CA THR A 121 -17.51 -6.54 2.23
C THR A 121 -18.47 -5.35 2.22
N ASP A 122 -18.72 -4.73 3.39
CA ASP A 122 -19.68 -3.64 3.55
C ASP A 122 -19.30 -2.39 2.74
N ASN A 123 -18.00 -2.12 2.64
CA ASN A 123 -17.49 -1.01 1.87
C ASN A 123 -17.25 -1.36 0.38
N GLY A 124 -17.51 -2.59 -0.05
CA GLY A 124 -17.40 -3.03 -1.43
C GLY A 124 -15.97 -2.95 -1.99
N ILE A 125 -14.96 -3.19 -1.15
CA ILE A 125 -13.54 -2.98 -1.49
C ILE A 125 -13.10 -3.86 -2.66
N ILE A 126 -13.62 -5.08 -2.77
CA ILE A 126 -13.31 -5.98 -3.90
C ILE A 126 -13.77 -5.36 -5.23
N ALA A 127 -14.96 -4.76 -5.24
CA ALA A 127 -15.46 -4.07 -6.43
C ALA A 127 -14.63 -2.83 -6.78
N LEU A 128 -14.23 -2.05 -5.77
CA LEU A 128 -13.36 -0.89 -5.96
C LEU A 128 -11.98 -1.30 -6.50
N LYS A 129 -11.39 -2.38 -5.98
CA LYS A 129 -10.14 -2.95 -6.52
C LYS A 129 -10.30 -3.34 -7.99
N LYS A 130 -11.39 -4.01 -8.35
CA LYS A 130 -11.68 -4.36 -9.74
C LYS A 130 -11.83 -3.13 -10.63
N LYS A 131 -12.48 -2.09 -10.14
CA LYS A 131 -12.73 -0.86 -10.90
C LYS A 131 -11.46 -0.02 -11.11
N TYR A 132 -10.61 0.09 -10.09
CA TYR A 132 -9.49 1.04 -10.10
C TYR A 132 -8.11 0.41 -10.22
N GLN A 133 -7.96 -0.86 -9.91
CA GLN A 133 -6.69 -1.57 -9.94
C GLN A 133 -6.65 -2.78 -10.87
N ALA A 134 -7.80 -3.35 -11.23
CA ALA A 134 -7.84 -4.45 -12.16
C ALA A 134 -7.83 -3.95 -13.59
N HIS A 135 -7.54 -4.85 -14.46
CA HIS A 135 -7.31 -4.65 -15.86
C HIS A 135 -8.26 -5.46 -16.62
N ALA A 136 -8.78 -4.85 -17.65
CA ALA A 136 -9.75 -5.48 -18.52
C ALA A 136 -9.25 -6.82 -19.07
N ASP A 137 -7.94 -6.98 -19.22
CA ASP A 137 -7.37 -8.10 -19.95
C ASP A 137 -6.21 -8.78 -19.23
N ASP A 138 -6.15 -8.69 -17.93
CA ASP A 138 -5.00 -9.18 -17.15
C ASP A 138 -3.62 -8.64 -17.62
N GLU A 139 -3.60 -7.67 -18.50
CA GLU A 139 -2.38 -7.09 -19.06
C GLU A 139 -1.69 -6.09 -18.14
N GLY A 140 -2.02 -6.13 -16.87
CA GLY A 140 -1.16 -5.51 -15.89
C GLY A 140 -1.36 -4.01 -15.64
N TYR A 141 -2.46 -3.42 -16.05
CA TYR A 141 -2.76 -2.02 -15.78
C TYR A 141 -3.27 -1.78 -14.36
N GLY A 142 -2.39 -1.82 -13.37
CA GLY A 142 -2.59 -1.18 -12.07
C GLY A 142 -2.21 0.28 -12.17
N GLY A 143 -2.73 1.11 -11.28
CA GLY A 143 -2.15 2.43 -11.08
C GLY A 143 -0.67 2.30 -10.68
N ALA A 144 0.04 3.42 -10.68
CA ALA A 144 1.46 3.48 -10.33
C ALA A 144 1.78 2.82 -8.98
N SER A 145 0.92 3.01 -7.98
CA SER A 145 1.06 2.38 -6.66
C SER A 145 0.93 0.86 -6.71
N THR A 146 0.04 0.34 -7.55
CA THR A 146 -0.13 -1.11 -7.73
C THR A 146 1.07 -1.73 -8.45
N LEU A 147 1.63 -1.05 -9.43
CA LEU A 147 2.86 -1.49 -10.12
C LEU A 147 4.04 -1.54 -9.15
N ILE A 148 4.20 -0.52 -8.30
CA ILE A 148 5.24 -0.48 -7.27
C ILE A 148 5.06 -1.64 -6.27
N SER A 149 3.84 -1.89 -5.80
CA SER A 149 3.57 -2.98 -4.85
C SER A 149 3.73 -4.36 -5.46
N ARG A 150 3.54 -4.49 -6.77
CA ARG A 150 3.78 -5.73 -7.53
C ARG A 150 5.25 -5.91 -7.93
N SER A 151 6.11 -4.94 -7.70
CA SER A 151 7.54 -5.02 -8.04
C SER A 151 8.30 -6.14 -7.31
N SER A 152 7.73 -6.72 -6.27
CA SER A 152 8.21 -7.96 -5.63
C SER A 152 7.74 -9.23 -6.32
N SER A 153 6.83 -9.17 -7.29
CA SER A 153 6.37 -10.29 -8.09
C SER A 153 7.23 -10.47 -9.34
N LYS A 154 7.09 -11.59 -10.04
CA LYS A 154 7.91 -11.93 -11.22
C LYS A 154 7.84 -10.95 -12.40
N GLN A 155 6.90 -10.04 -12.41
CA GLN A 155 6.76 -8.95 -13.39
C GLN A 155 7.43 -7.69 -12.85
N VAL A 156 8.71 -7.69 -12.78
CA VAL A 156 9.51 -6.62 -12.19
C VAL A 156 9.80 -5.56 -13.26
N VAL A 157 9.57 -4.29 -12.92
CA VAL A 157 10.29 -3.20 -13.56
C VAL A 157 11.78 -3.53 -13.40
N LEU A 158 12.48 -3.73 -14.52
CA LEU A 158 13.87 -4.12 -14.50
C LEU A 158 14.68 -3.11 -13.70
N LYS A 159 15.29 -3.56 -12.59
CA LYS A 159 16.25 -2.74 -11.87
C LYS A 159 17.50 -2.60 -12.73
N ARG A 160 18.05 -1.41 -12.75
CA ARG A 160 19.33 -1.14 -13.40
C ARG A 160 20.40 -2.00 -12.74
N LYS A 161 21.17 -2.69 -13.56
CA LYS A 161 22.33 -3.48 -13.09
C LYS A 161 23.60 -2.69 -13.35
N GLY A 162 24.32 -2.35 -12.28
CA GLY A 162 25.64 -1.70 -12.38
C GLY A 162 25.61 -0.23 -12.75
N SER A 163 26.74 0.27 -13.29
CA SER A 163 26.92 1.65 -13.71
C SER A 163 26.43 1.89 -15.13
N PRO A 164 25.87 3.07 -15.44
CA PRO A 164 25.46 3.40 -16.80
C PRO A 164 26.68 3.48 -17.72
N MET A 165 26.55 2.90 -18.88
CA MET A 165 27.48 3.03 -19.99
C MET A 165 26.72 3.59 -21.18
N ILE A 166 27.24 4.66 -21.78
CA ILE A 166 26.71 5.23 -23.02
C ILE A 166 27.60 4.74 -24.14
N ASP A 167 27.01 4.12 -25.15
CA ASP A 167 27.70 3.78 -26.38
C ASP A 167 28.08 5.08 -27.11
N PRO A 168 29.37 5.32 -27.36
CA PRO A 168 29.79 6.58 -27.97
C PRO A 168 29.33 6.74 -29.42
N ASP A 169 29.03 5.64 -30.11
CA ASP A 169 28.68 5.67 -31.54
C ASP A 169 27.16 5.75 -31.76
N THR A 170 26.39 5.08 -30.93
CA THR A 170 24.92 5.01 -31.06
C THR A 170 24.18 5.90 -30.07
N GLY A 171 24.84 6.35 -29.00
CA GLY A 171 24.21 7.07 -27.89
C GLY A 171 23.28 6.20 -27.03
N GLU A 172 23.23 4.90 -27.27
CA GLU A 172 22.41 3.97 -26.49
C GLU A 172 22.97 3.76 -25.09
N GLN A 173 22.09 3.80 -24.12
CA GLN A 173 22.45 3.58 -22.73
C GLN A 173 22.35 2.10 -22.38
N SER A 174 23.48 1.50 -22.00
CA SER A 174 23.59 0.16 -21.44
C SER A 174 24.06 0.18 -19.99
N TRP A 175 24.07 -0.98 -19.32
CA TRP A 175 24.42 -1.08 -17.90
C TRP A 175 25.45 -2.15 -17.67
N LYS A 176 26.58 -1.78 -17.06
CA LYS A 176 27.61 -2.73 -16.67
C LYS A 176 27.24 -3.39 -15.34
N SER A 177 27.11 -4.69 -15.33
CA SER A 177 26.92 -5.46 -14.11
C SER A 177 28.14 -5.39 -13.21
N VAL A 178 27.94 -5.03 -11.95
CA VAL A 178 29.00 -5.13 -10.94
C VAL A 178 28.91 -6.53 -10.33
N ARG A 179 29.96 -7.32 -10.48
CA ARG A 179 30.11 -8.61 -9.83
C ARG A 179 30.93 -8.40 -8.56
N GLU A 180 30.39 -8.84 -7.44
CA GLU A 180 31.06 -8.81 -6.15
C GLU A 180 31.31 -10.24 -5.70
N GLU A 181 32.57 -10.57 -5.44
CA GLU A 181 32.94 -11.84 -4.84
C GLU A 181 32.84 -11.73 -3.32
N TYR A 182 32.18 -12.68 -2.69
CA TYR A 182 32.08 -12.76 -1.24
C TYR A 182 32.26 -14.20 -0.79
N THR A 183 32.68 -14.38 0.45
CA THR A 183 32.78 -15.69 1.07
C THR A 183 31.53 -15.93 1.92
N ASP A 184 30.84 -17.02 1.67
CA ASP A 184 29.65 -17.38 2.45
C ASP A 184 30.03 -17.92 3.85
N LYS A 185 29.00 -18.16 4.67
CA LYS A 185 29.21 -18.67 6.05
C LYS A 185 29.86 -20.04 6.13
N SER A 186 29.93 -20.78 5.02
CA SER A 186 30.60 -22.07 4.91
C SER A 186 32.05 -21.95 4.43
N GLY A 187 32.54 -20.74 4.19
CA GLY A 187 33.90 -20.49 3.69
C GLY A 187 34.04 -20.63 2.17
N LYS A 188 32.93 -20.80 1.43
CA LYS A 188 32.95 -20.96 -0.03
C LYS A 188 32.86 -19.61 -0.72
N LYS A 189 33.74 -19.40 -1.70
CA LYS A 189 33.66 -18.19 -2.56
C LYS A 189 32.42 -18.24 -3.43
N GLN A 190 31.64 -17.20 -3.37
CA GLN A 190 30.42 -16.99 -4.15
C GLN A 190 30.52 -15.67 -4.91
N VAL A 191 29.77 -15.55 -5.99
CA VAL A 191 29.66 -14.33 -6.77
C VAL A 191 28.21 -13.87 -6.76
N ARG A 192 27.97 -12.64 -6.35
CA ARG A 192 26.67 -12.01 -6.50
C ARG A 192 26.74 -10.83 -7.44
N THR A 193 25.69 -10.60 -8.18
CA THR A 193 25.53 -9.39 -8.98
C THR A 193 24.87 -8.33 -8.13
N GLN A 194 25.54 -7.22 -7.88
CA GLN A 194 24.91 -6.07 -7.23
C GLN A 194 24.00 -5.38 -8.23
N ASP A 195 22.70 -5.49 -7.97
CA ASP A 195 21.72 -4.71 -8.71
C ASP A 195 21.68 -3.28 -8.18
N SER A 196 21.62 -2.31 -9.08
CA SER A 196 21.39 -0.92 -8.68
C SER A 196 20.02 -0.79 -7.99
N THR A 197 19.95 0.01 -6.92
CA THR A 197 18.68 0.37 -6.28
C THR A 197 17.85 1.36 -7.11
N LYS A 198 18.46 1.94 -8.17
CA LYS A 198 17.77 2.86 -9.08
C LYS A 198 16.92 2.07 -10.06
N MET A 199 15.70 2.54 -10.28
CA MET A 199 14.81 2.01 -11.31
C MET A 199 15.42 2.28 -12.71
N ALA A 200 15.25 1.36 -13.64
CA ALA A 200 15.61 1.62 -15.03
C ALA A 200 14.72 2.75 -15.59
N GLU A 201 15.31 3.66 -16.38
CA GLU A 201 14.49 4.56 -17.15
C GLU A 201 13.69 3.77 -18.17
N THR A 202 12.43 4.09 -18.27
CA THR A 202 11.53 3.44 -19.21
C THR A 202 10.85 4.51 -20.05
N ARG A 203 10.64 4.22 -21.32
CA ARG A 203 9.80 5.03 -22.22
C ARG A 203 8.37 4.51 -22.27
N ASP A 204 8.09 3.44 -21.53
CA ASP A 204 6.75 2.91 -21.42
C ASP A 204 5.86 3.88 -20.66
N ALA A 205 4.81 4.36 -21.32
CA ALA A 205 3.87 5.32 -20.77
C ALA A 205 3.21 4.82 -19.48
N TYR A 206 3.07 3.52 -19.31
CA TYR A 206 2.50 2.92 -18.11
C TYR A 206 3.44 2.86 -16.92
N SER A 207 4.73 2.93 -17.16
CA SER A 207 5.74 3.00 -16.09
C SER A 207 6.06 4.44 -15.69
N LEU A 208 5.54 5.42 -16.42
CA LEU A 208 5.72 6.85 -16.17
C LEU A 208 4.47 7.51 -15.58
N SER A 209 3.33 6.83 -15.58
CA SER A 209 2.06 7.30 -15.00
C SER A 209 1.87 6.77 -13.55
#